data_3dc6bd259b9e7136dbf70d31262ec21a
#
_entry.id   3dc6bd259b9e7136dbf70d31262ec21a
#
_cell.length_a   1.000
_cell.length_b   1.000
_cell.length_c   1.000
_cell.angle_alpha   90.00
_cell.angle_beta   90.00
_cell.angle_gamma   90.00
#
_symmetry.space_group_name_H-M   'P 1'
#
loop_
_entity.id
_entity.type
_entity.pdbx_description
1 polymer ?
#
loop_
_entity_poly.entity_id
_entity_poly.type
_entity_poly.pdbx_seq_one_letter_code
_entity_poly.pdbx_strand_id
1 'polypeptide(L)'
;VSGYHKLDALTRILEVEAFDGMIVFVRTKLATVDLSEKLEARGYNTAPLSGDVPQHQRERTVERLKKGKLDILVATDVAARGLDVERISHVINYDMPYDPEAYVHRIGRTGRAGREGEAILFVTPREKRMLNSLERSTKQKIKQMEMPSTEVVNDQRIARFKQKITDTLAQEDSKFFVTILEQYEQEHDVPAIEVAGALAKLLQGDEPLLLTEKAKPQRRDGGTGAANSSVGMERFRVEVGKMHRVTPGHIVGA
;
A
#
# COMPACT_ATOMS: atom_id res chain seq x y z
N VAL A 1 1.81 3.27 -13.06
CA VAL A 1 0.79 3.63 -12.04
C VAL A 1 0.53 5.12 -12.16
N SER A 2 -0.73 5.58 -12.16
CA SER A 2 -1.02 7.00 -12.04
C SER A 2 -0.80 7.46 -10.59
N GLY A 3 -0.38 8.73 -10.39
CA GLY A 3 -0.06 9.23 -9.05
C GLY A 3 -1.18 9.05 -8.01
N TYR A 4 -2.44 9.14 -8.44
CA TYR A 4 -3.63 8.96 -7.57
C TYR A 4 -3.89 7.52 -7.13
N HIS A 5 -3.27 6.53 -7.80
CA HIS A 5 -3.49 5.10 -7.51
C HIS A 5 -2.25 4.42 -6.91
N LYS A 6 -1.20 5.17 -6.56
CA LYS A 6 0.01 4.58 -5.98
C LYS A 6 -0.26 3.85 -4.66
N LEU A 7 -1.09 4.44 -3.79
CA LEU A 7 -1.43 3.83 -2.51
C LEU A 7 -2.24 2.54 -2.69
N ASP A 8 -3.24 2.55 -3.58
CA ASP A 8 -4.02 1.35 -3.88
C ASP A 8 -3.14 0.24 -4.47
N ALA A 9 -2.20 0.62 -5.36
CA ALA A 9 -1.23 -0.31 -5.93
C ALA A 9 -0.31 -0.89 -4.84
N LEU A 10 0.22 -0.04 -3.96
CA LEU A 10 1.06 -0.49 -2.85
C LEU A 10 0.30 -1.45 -1.94
N THR A 11 -0.92 -1.10 -1.55
CA THR A 11 -1.75 -1.95 -0.67
C THR A 11 -2.00 -3.32 -1.31
N ARG A 12 -2.32 -3.40 -2.60
CA ARG A 12 -2.53 -4.68 -3.30
C ARG A 12 -1.25 -5.53 -3.34
N ILE A 13 -0.09 -4.91 -3.53
CA ILE A 13 1.20 -5.61 -3.47
C ILE A 13 1.43 -6.15 -2.07
N LEU A 14 1.25 -5.33 -1.03
CA LEU A 14 1.41 -5.75 0.38
C LEU A 14 0.45 -6.86 0.81
N GLU A 15 -0.69 -6.99 0.15
CA GLU A 15 -1.66 -8.06 0.42
C GLU A 15 -1.23 -9.41 -0.16
N VAL A 16 -0.45 -9.42 -1.22
CA VAL A 16 -0.10 -10.64 -1.97
C VAL A 16 1.35 -11.06 -1.73
N GLU A 17 2.26 -10.11 -1.69
CA GLU A 17 3.68 -10.39 -1.49
C GLU A 17 3.98 -10.79 -0.05
N ALA A 18 4.73 -11.87 0.11
CA ALA A 18 5.26 -12.28 1.40
C ALA A 18 6.61 -11.60 1.62
N PHE A 19 6.74 -10.81 2.68
CA PHE A 19 7.99 -10.11 3.00
C PHE A 19 8.35 -10.24 4.47
N ASP A 20 9.64 -10.31 4.76
CA ASP A 20 10.16 -10.32 6.13
C ASP A 20 10.23 -8.90 6.70
N GLY A 21 10.81 -7.99 5.94
CA GLY A 21 10.88 -6.56 6.22
C GLY A 21 10.98 -5.75 4.93
N MET A 22 10.45 -4.53 4.95
CA MET A 22 10.33 -3.70 3.76
C MET A 22 10.79 -2.27 4.03
N ILE A 23 11.46 -1.67 3.04
CA ILE A 23 11.65 -0.20 3.01
C ILE A 23 10.86 0.38 1.85
N VAL A 24 10.07 1.41 2.13
CA VAL A 24 9.34 2.20 1.14
C VAL A 24 9.99 3.57 1.03
N PHE A 25 10.57 3.86 -0.12
CA PHE A 25 11.23 5.13 -0.39
C PHE A 25 10.27 6.17 -0.93
N VAL A 26 10.19 7.31 -0.24
CA VAL A 26 9.43 8.49 -0.64
C VAL A 26 10.34 9.70 -0.75
N ARG A 27 9.88 10.71 -1.51
CA ARG A 27 10.71 11.88 -1.84
C ARG A 27 10.86 12.88 -0.71
N THR A 28 9.82 13.09 0.10
CA THR A 28 9.79 14.16 1.11
C THR A 28 9.57 13.63 2.52
N LYS A 29 10.00 14.40 3.50
CA LYS A 29 9.78 14.11 4.93
C LYS A 29 8.29 14.00 5.26
N LEU A 30 7.49 14.91 4.74
CA LEU A 30 6.04 14.89 4.96
C LEU A 30 5.42 13.61 4.38
N ALA A 31 5.86 13.18 3.21
CA ALA A 31 5.38 11.94 2.61
C ALA A 31 5.73 10.69 3.44
N THR A 32 6.81 10.71 4.25
CA THR A 32 7.10 9.57 5.14
C THR A 32 6.02 9.40 6.20
N VAL A 33 5.57 10.50 6.78
CA VAL A 33 4.53 10.50 7.82
C VAL A 33 3.17 10.14 7.20
N ASP A 34 2.76 10.87 6.16
CA ASP A 34 1.47 10.67 5.49
C ASP A 34 1.28 9.22 4.98
N LEU A 35 2.30 8.65 4.34
CA LEU A 35 2.22 7.27 3.86
C LEU A 35 2.25 6.26 5.00
N SER A 36 3.05 6.50 6.04
CA SER A 36 3.10 5.64 7.23
C SER A 36 1.74 5.59 7.92
N GLU A 37 1.12 6.73 8.20
CA GLU A 37 -0.21 6.81 8.81
C GLU A 37 -1.28 6.09 7.97
N LYS A 38 -1.25 6.26 6.63
CA LYS A 38 -2.17 5.57 5.72
C LYS A 38 -1.99 4.04 5.70
N LEU A 39 -0.78 3.56 5.87
CA LEU A 39 -0.50 2.13 5.98
C LEU A 39 -0.87 1.59 7.37
N GLU A 40 -0.60 2.35 8.43
CA GLU A 40 -0.99 1.99 9.79
C GLU A 40 -2.51 1.87 9.93
N ALA A 41 -3.27 2.82 9.36
CA ALA A 41 -4.73 2.75 9.30
C ALA A 41 -5.25 1.51 8.54
N ARG A 42 -4.41 0.83 7.76
CA ARG A 42 -4.71 -0.44 7.07
C ARG A 42 -4.18 -1.68 7.80
N GLY A 43 -3.73 -1.50 9.03
CA GLY A 43 -3.25 -2.58 9.89
C GLY A 43 -1.80 -3.02 9.65
N TYR A 44 -1.01 -2.27 8.88
CA TYR A 44 0.42 -2.55 8.72
C TYR A 44 1.24 -1.94 9.85
N ASN A 45 2.20 -2.71 10.36
CA ASN A 45 3.13 -2.24 11.39
C ASN A 45 4.26 -1.43 10.74
N THR A 46 4.10 -0.12 10.72
CA THR A 46 4.95 0.81 9.96
C THR A 46 5.51 1.93 10.82
N ALA A 47 6.60 2.54 10.38
CA ALA A 47 7.14 3.75 10.98
C ALA A 47 7.77 4.67 9.93
N PRO A 48 7.61 6.01 10.07
CA PRO A 48 8.29 6.98 9.24
C PRO A 48 9.75 7.17 9.70
N LEU A 49 10.65 7.39 8.74
CA LEU A 49 12.04 7.76 9.00
C LEU A 49 12.51 8.86 8.04
N SER A 50 12.79 10.03 8.61
CA SER A 50 13.32 11.18 7.86
C SER A 50 14.58 11.73 8.54
N GLY A 51 15.25 12.68 7.88
CA GLY A 51 16.47 13.29 8.41
C GLY A 51 16.27 14.11 9.69
N ASP A 52 15.04 14.48 10.02
CA ASP A 52 14.72 15.25 11.24
C ASP A 52 14.51 14.36 12.48
N VAL A 53 14.45 13.04 12.29
CA VAL A 53 14.30 12.12 13.41
C VAL A 53 15.60 12.08 14.22
N PRO A 54 15.55 12.36 15.54
CA PRO A 54 16.71 12.31 16.40
C PRO A 54 17.41 10.95 16.36
N GLN A 55 18.74 10.94 16.46
CA GLN A 55 19.55 9.74 16.28
C GLN A 55 19.09 8.57 17.17
N HIS A 56 18.78 8.82 18.44
CA HIS A 56 18.31 7.79 19.36
C HIS A 56 16.97 7.16 18.94
N GLN A 57 16.05 7.97 18.36
CA GLN A 57 14.78 7.45 17.85
C GLN A 57 14.99 6.66 16.54
N ARG A 58 15.91 7.11 15.68
CA ARG A 58 16.31 6.39 14.49
C ARG A 58 16.85 5.01 14.84
N GLU A 59 17.78 4.92 15.77
CA GLU A 59 18.35 3.65 16.23
C GLU A 59 17.26 2.71 16.80
N ARG A 60 16.35 3.26 17.60
CA ARG A 60 15.22 2.51 18.15
C ARG A 60 14.29 1.96 17.05
N THR A 61 14.01 2.76 16.03
CA THR A 61 13.18 2.33 14.89
C THR A 61 13.87 1.24 14.08
N VAL A 62 15.16 1.39 13.80
CA VAL A 62 15.97 0.38 13.12
C VAL A 62 16.04 -0.92 13.91
N GLU A 63 16.21 -0.83 15.23
CA GLU A 63 16.23 -2.01 16.08
C GLU A 63 14.88 -2.74 16.11
N ARG A 64 13.77 -2.01 16.11
CA ARG A 64 12.44 -2.60 15.97
C ARG A 64 12.29 -3.34 14.62
N LEU A 65 12.79 -2.75 13.52
CA LEU A 65 12.78 -3.40 12.21
C LEU A 65 13.63 -4.67 12.22
N LYS A 66 14.84 -4.63 12.80
CA LYS A 66 15.72 -5.81 12.95
C LYS A 66 15.06 -6.96 13.71
N LYS A 67 14.36 -6.64 14.78
CA LYS A 67 13.69 -7.62 15.68
C LYS A 67 12.33 -8.09 15.18
N GLY A 68 11.86 -7.67 14.02
CA GLY A 68 10.53 -8.03 13.53
C GLY A 68 9.37 -7.38 14.28
N LYS A 69 9.64 -6.34 15.08
CA LYS A 69 8.63 -5.52 15.75
C LYS A 69 8.14 -4.35 14.90
N LEU A 70 8.65 -4.23 13.70
CA LEU A 70 8.27 -3.29 12.66
C LEU A 70 8.45 -4.01 11.33
N ASP A 71 7.49 -3.93 10.45
CA ASP A 71 7.51 -4.65 9.18
C ASP A 71 7.85 -3.73 8.01
N ILE A 72 7.37 -2.49 8.03
CA ILE A 72 7.55 -1.53 6.95
C ILE A 72 8.19 -0.24 7.49
N LEU A 73 9.30 0.18 6.89
CA LEU A 73 9.93 1.47 7.13
C LEU A 73 9.68 2.40 5.96
N VAL A 74 8.98 3.52 6.18
CA VAL A 74 8.78 4.55 5.16
C VAL A 74 9.86 5.62 5.32
N ALA A 75 10.78 5.73 4.35
CA ALA A 75 11.98 6.53 4.53
C ALA A 75 12.32 7.45 3.34
N THR A 76 13.05 8.52 3.62
CA THR A 76 13.75 9.31 2.61
C THR A 76 15.15 8.73 2.36
N ASP A 77 15.75 9.07 1.21
CA ASP A 77 17.13 8.64 0.85
C ASP A 77 18.14 8.97 1.94
N VAL A 78 18.10 10.19 2.45
CA VAL A 78 19.04 10.66 3.49
C VAL A 78 18.90 9.83 4.76
N ALA A 79 17.67 9.56 5.16
CA ALA A 79 17.41 8.81 6.39
C ALA A 79 17.73 7.32 6.25
N ALA A 80 17.58 6.74 5.08
CA ALA A 80 17.89 5.34 4.83
C ALA A 80 19.38 5.07 4.57
N ARG A 81 20.21 6.13 4.42
CA ARG A 81 21.65 5.96 4.22
C ARG A 81 22.30 5.27 5.41
N GLY A 82 23.13 4.25 5.14
CA GLY A 82 23.80 3.48 6.19
C GLY A 82 22.91 2.50 6.96
N LEU A 83 21.63 2.34 6.58
CA LEU A 83 20.81 1.26 7.15
C LEU A 83 21.37 -0.09 6.72
N ASP A 84 21.70 -0.89 7.71
CA ASP A 84 22.14 -2.26 7.56
C ASP A 84 21.23 -3.19 8.36
N VAL A 85 20.25 -3.77 7.65
CA VAL A 85 19.23 -4.66 8.21
C VAL A 85 19.06 -5.84 7.27
N GLU A 86 19.61 -6.98 7.64
CA GLU A 86 19.62 -8.20 6.81
C GLU A 86 18.20 -8.73 6.52
N ARG A 87 17.26 -8.42 7.41
CA ARG A 87 15.88 -8.87 7.31
C ARG A 87 15.10 -8.21 6.16
N ILE A 88 15.61 -7.14 5.56
CA ILE A 88 14.91 -6.46 4.48
C ILE A 88 14.91 -7.31 3.23
N SER A 89 13.76 -7.89 2.92
CA SER A 89 13.51 -8.68 1.71
C SER A 89 13.02 -7.82 0.55
N HIS A 90 12.36 -6.68 0.82
CA HIS A 90 11.74 -5.85 -0.21
C HIS A 90 12.12 -4.38 -0.09
N VAL A 91 12.35 -3.76 -1.25
CA VAL A 91 12.52 -2.30 -1.40
C VAL A 91 11.49 -1.78 -2.38
N ILE A 92 10.65 -0.87 -1.93
CA ILE A 92 9.67 -0.18 -2.77
C ILE A 92 10.16 1.25 -3.05
N ASN A 93 10.41 1.56 -4.31
CA ASN A 93 10.57 2.93 -4.76
C ASN A 93 9.19 3.53 -5.05
N TYR A 94 8.51 4.00 -4.02
CA TYR A 94 7.19 4.63 -4.14
C TYR A 94 7.25 5.93 -4.95
N ASP A 95 8.33 6.69 -4.75
CA ASP A 95 8.69 7.81 -5.60
C ASP A 95 9.96 7.52 -6.38
N MET A 96 9.95 7.93 -7.66
CA MET A 96 11.08 7.82 -8.56
C MET A 96 12.35 8.45 -7.91
N PRO A 97 13.48 7.75 -7.88
CA PRO A 97 14.75 8.32 -7.43
C PRO A 97 15.18 9.46 -8.35
N TYR A 98 16.01 10.37 -7.83
CA TYR A 98 16.47 11.54 -8.58
C TYR A 98 17.45 11.17 -9.71
N ASP A 99 18.24 10.15 -9.50
CA ASP A 99 19.29 9.69 -10.41
C ASP A 99 19.53 8.17 -10.29
N PRO A 100 20.29 7.56 -11.19
CA PRO A 100 20.61 6.15 -11.16
C PRO A 100 21.43 5.71 -9.93
N GLU A 101 22.28 6.56 -9.39
CA GLU A 101 23.07 6.24 -8.19
C GLU A 101 22.16 6.09 -6.97
N ALA A 102 21.22 7.02 -6.78
CA ALA A 102 20.19 6.91 -5.74
C ALA A 102 19.38 5.63 -5.88
N TYR A 103 19.01 5.23 -7.10
CA TYR A 103 18.31 3.97 -7.34
C TYR A 103 19.12 2.76 -6.84
N VAL A 104 20.39 2.67 -7.23
CA VAL A 104 21.29 1.59 -6.81
C VAL A 104 21.45 1.56 -5.29
N HIS A 105 21.62 2.72 -4.66
CA HIS A 105 21.71 2.83 -3.21
C HIS A 105 20.44 2.39 -2.48
N ARG A 106 19.26 2.64 -3.07
CA ARG A 106 17.97 2.18 -2.50
C ARG A 106 17.85 0.68 -2.60
N ILE A 107 18.02 0.10 -3.79
CA ILE A 107 17.86 -1.35 -3.99
C ILE A 107 18.93 -2.13 -3.23
N GLY A 108 20.13 -1.59 -3.02
CA GLY A 108 21.17 -2.17 -2.18
C GLY A 108 20.82 -2.22 -0.66
N ARG A 109 19.59 -1.89 -0.26
CA ARG A 109 19.09 -2.13 1.10
C ARG A 109 18.53 -3.54 1.27
N THR A 110 18.21 -4.24 0.19
CA THR A 110 17.82 -5.65 0.17
C THR A 110 18.88 -6.53 -0.50
N GLY A 111 18.70 -7.83 -0.52
CA GLY A 111 19.64 -8.79 -1.14
C GLY A 111 20.99 -8.85 -0.43
N ARG A 112 21.03 -8.67 0.89
CA ARG A 112 22.26 -8.68 1.69
C ARG A 112 22.55 -10.06 2.28
N ALA A 113 23.80 -10.28 2.66
CA ALA A 113 24.27 -11.50 3.29
C ALA A 113 23.94 -12.79 2.48
N GLY A 114 23.95 -12.69 1.15
CA GLY A 114 23.64 -13.82 0.26
C GLY A 114 22.17 -14.18 0.15
N ARG A 115 21.27 -13.36 0.69
CA ARG A 115 19.81 -13.52 0.55
C ARG A 115 19.33 -12.92 -0.76
N GLU A 116 18.25 -13.46 -1.30
CA GLU A 116 17.52 -12.85 -2.40
C GLU A 116 16.74 -11.63 -1.90
N GLY A 117 16.57 -10.62 -2.77
CA GLY A 117 15.84 -9.41 -2.45
C GLY A 117 15.06 -8.90 -3.64
N GLU A 118 13.88 -8.38 -3.40
CA GLU A 118 13.03 -7.77 -4.42
C GLU A 118 13.05 -6.25 -4.35
N ALA A 119 13.06 -5.64 -5.54
CA ALA A 119 12.98 -4.18 -5.68
C ALA A 119 11.86 -3.81 -6.66
N ILE A 120 10.88 -3.07 -6.18
CA ILE A 120 9.73 -2.62 -6.97
C ILE A 120 9.82 -1.12 -7.17
N LEU A 121 9.63 -0.66 -8.41
CA LEU A 121 9.68 0.75 -8.78
C LEU A 121 8.32 1.21 -9.32
N PHE A 122 7.74 2.22 -8.69
CA PHE A 122 6.52 2.86 -9.17
C PHE A 122 6.87 3.93 -10.20
N VAL A 123 6.39 3.73 -11.41
CA VAL A 123 6.67 4.61 -12.55
C VAL A 123 5.37 5.23 -13.06
N THR A 124 5.30 6.56 -13.07
CA THR A 124 4.21 7.28 -13.74
C THR A 124 4.53 7.45 -15.24
N PRO A 125 3.51 7.72 -16.09
CA PRO A 125 3.75 7.97 -17.51
C PRO A 125 4.79 9.06 -17.80
N ARG A 126 4.86 10.08 -16.94
CA ARG A 126 5.82 11.19 -17.07
C ARG A 126 7.25 10.79 -16.73
N GLU A 127 7.44 9.74 -15.95
CA GLU A 127 8.73 9.25 -15.46
C GLU A 127 9.39 8.19 -16.37
N LYS A 128 8.75 7.84 -17.50
CA LYS A 128 9.31 6.86 -18.45
C LYS A 128 10.72 7.19 -18.94
N ARG A 129 11.04 8.47 -19.11
CA ARG A 129 12.39 8.89 -19.51
C ARG A 129 13.42 8.54 -18.43
N MET A 130 13.09 8.74 -17.17
CA MET A 130 13.94 8.36 -16.05
C MET A 130 14.11 6.85 -15.95
N LEU A 131 13.02 6.08 -16.11
CA LEU A 131 13.09 4.61 -16.17
C LEU A 131 14.10 4.14 -17.22
N ASN A 132 14.04 4.67 -18.45
CA ASN A 132 14.98 4.34 -19.51
C ASN A 132 16.44 4.74 -19.15
N SER A 133 16.62 5.82 -18.39
CA SER A 133 17.93 6.22 -17.90
C SER A 133 18.46 5.25 -16.85
N LEU A 134 17.63 4.80 -15.92
CA LEU A 134 17.96 3.78 -14.92
C LEU A 134 18.39 2.48 -15.59
N GLU A 135 17.60 1.97 -16.54
CA GLU A 135 17.91 0.74 -17.26
C GLU A 135 19.25 0.81 -18.02
N ARG A 136 19.53 1.95 -18.66
CA ARG A 136 20.81 2.15 -19.35
C ARG A 136 21.99 2.19 -18.39
N SER A 137 21.84 2.88 -17.28
CA SER A 137 22.90 3.05 -16.28
C SER A 137 23.23 1.75 -15.55
N THR A 138 22.19 0.99 -15.19
CA THR A 138 22.34 -0.31 -14.50
C THR A 138 22.62 -1.46 -15.46
N LYS A 139 22.49 -1.24 -16.78
CA LYS A 139 22.58 -2.27 -17.83
C LYS A 139 21.60 -3.45 -17.61
N GLN A 140 20.52 -3.20 -16.89
CA GLN A 140 19.48 -4.20 -16.59
C GLN A 140 18.12 -3.65 -17.00
N LYS A 141 17.30 -4.49 -17.60
CA LYS A 141 15.89 -4.17 -17.87
C LYS A 141 15.05 -4.42 -16.62
N ILE A 142 14.24 -3.43 -16.28
CA ILE A 142 13.28 -3.54 -15.17
C ILE A 142 12.00 -4.17 -15.72
N LYS A 143 11.71 -5.38 -15.27
CA LYS A 143 10.51 -6.12 -15.72
C LYS A 143 9.26 -5.41 -15.22
N GLN A 144 8.28 -5.25 -16.10
CA GLN A 144 6.97 -4.71 -15.71
C GLN A 144 6.25 -5.74 -14.83
N MET A 145 5.86 -5.32 -13.64
CA MET A 145 5.03 -6.12 -12.72
C MET A 145 3.55 -6.00 -13.10
N GLU A 146 2.87 -7.11 -13.17
CA GLU A 146 1.41 -7.12 -13.26
C GLU A 146 0.80 -6.88 -11.89
N MET A 147 -0.18 -5.99 -11.83
CA MET A 147 -0.86 -5.69 -10.57
C MET A 147 -1.73 -6.87 -10.15
N PRO A 148 -1.68 -7.28 -8.86
CA PRO A 148 -2.57 -8.31 -8.36
C PRO A 148 -4.04 -7.96 -8.63
N SER A 149 -4.77 -8.92 -9.19
CA SER A 149 -6.21 -8.77 -9.44
C SER A 149 -6.99 -8.70 -8.12
N THR A 150 -8.21 -8.21 -8.17
CA THR A 150 -9.10 -8.19 -7.00
C THR A 150 -9.37 -9.61 -6.49
N GLU A 151 -9.46 -10.59 -7.37
CA GLU A 151 -9.64 -12.01 -7.04
C GLU A 151 -8.46 -12.54 -6.23
N VAL A 152 -7.23 -12.35 -6.72
CA VAL A 152 -6.01 -12.81 -6.03
C VAL A 152 -5.89 -12.18 -4.64
N VAL A 153 -6.20 -10.89 -4.51
CA VAL A 153 -6.20 -10.22 -3.20
C VAL A 153 -7.28 -10.81 -2.28
N ASN A 154 -8.48 -11.04 -2.80
CA ASN A 154 -9.58 -11.62 -2.02
C ASN A 154 -9.27 -13.05 -1.57
N ASP A 155 -8.68 -13.86 -2.43
CA ASP A 155 -8.27 -15.22 -2.09
C ASP A 155 -7.24 -15.22 -0.95
N GLN A 156 -6.27 -14.31 -0.99
CA GLN A 156 -5.29 -14.15 0.10
C GLN A 156 -5.94 -13.69 1.41
N ARG A 157 -6.92 -12.79 1.35
CA ARG A 157 -7.66 -12.35 2.53
C ARG A 157 -8.47 -13.47 3.16
N ILE A 158 -9.15 -14.27 2.33
CA ILE A 158 -9.89 -15.46 2.77
C ILE A 158 -8.92 -16.48 3.38
N ALA A 159 -7.79 -16.74 2.73
CA ALA A 159 -6.77 -17.65 3.24
C ALA A 159 -6.23 -17.21 4.62
N ARG A 160 -5.89 -15.93 4.77
CA ARG A 160 -5.45 -15.37 6.06
C ARG A 160 -6.53 -15.44 7.13
N PHE A 161 -7.79 -15.18 6.77
CA PHE A 161 -8.90 -15.30 7.70
C PHE A 161 -9.07 -16.73 8.20
N LYS A 162 -9.04 -17.72 7.29
CA LYS A 162 -9.07 -19.15 7.63
C LYS A 162 -7.87 -19.54 8.50
N GLN A 163 -6.68 -19.04 8.19
CA GLN A 163 -5.46 -19.32 8.99
C GLN A 163 -5.60 -18.78 10.42
N LYS A 164 -6.13 -17.56 10.60
CA LYS A 164 -6.39 -17.01 11.94
C LYS A 164 -7.34 -17.92 12.75
N ILE A 165 -8.36 -18.46 12.11
CA ILE A 165 -9.27 -19.41 12.77
C ILE A 165 -8.49 -20.67 13.20
N THR A 166 -7.68 -21.24 12.30
CA THR A 166 -6.87 -22.43 12.58
C THR A 166 -5.90 -22.16 13.74
N ASP A 167 -5.19 -21.05 13.71
CA ASP A 167 -4.23 -20.67 14.75
C ASP A 167 -4.92 -20.45 16.11
N THR A 168 -6.13 -19.86 16.10
CA THR A 168 -6.92 -19.64 17.31
C THR A 168 -7.44 -20.96 17.88
N LEU A 169 -7.89 -21.87 17.02
CA LEU A 169 -8.35 -23.21 17.45
C LEU A 169 -7.21 -24.05 18.05
N ALA A 170 -5.98 -23.81 17.64
CA ALA A 170 -4.80 -24.48 18.20
C ALA A 170 -4.41 -23.96 19.61
N GLN A 171 -4.99 -22.84 20.07
CA GLN A 171 -4.77 -22.31 21.40
C GLN A 171 -5.69 -23.02 22.40
N GLU A 172 -5.14 -23.49 23.51
CA GLU A 172 -5.91 -24.28 24.51
C GLU A 172 -6.93 -23.45 25.32
N ASP A 173 -6.98 -22.13 25.14
CA ASP A 173 -7.73 -21.20 26.00
C ASP A 173 -9.19 -20.94 25.54
N SER A 174 -9.69 -21.72 24.58
CA SER A 174 -11.04 -21.52 24.01
C SER A 174 -12.20 -22.19 24.79
N LYS A 175 -11.91 -23.05 25.77
CA LYS A 175 -12.94 -23.84 26.49
C LYS A 175 -14.04 -23.00 27.14
N PHE A 176 -13.66 -21.89 27.75
CA PHE A 176 -14.60 -20.97 28.38
C PHE A 176 -15.61 -20.39 27.36
N PHE A 177 -15.11 -19.97 26.21
CA PHE A 177 -15.96 -19.44 25.15
C PHE A 177 -16.86 -20.51 24.54
N VAL A 178 -16.36 -21.73 24.38
CA VAL A 178 -17.18 -22.86 23.92
C VAL A 178 -18.39 -23.10 24.85
N THR A 179 -18.17 -23.11 26.17
CA THR A 179 -19.27 -23.28 27.13
C THR A 179 -20.32 -22.18 27.03
N ILE A 180 -19.90 -20.92 26.86
CA ILE A 180 -20.82 -19.78 26.65
C ILE A 180 -21.64 -19.96 25.37
N LEU A 181 -20.99 -20.41 24.30
CA LEU A 181 -21.66 -20.59 23.00
C LEU A 181 -22.64 -21.79 23.02
N GLU A 182 -22.31 -22.87 23.73
CA GLU A 182 -23.22 -24.00 23.95
C GLU A 182 -24.49 -23.56 24.74
N GLN A 183 -24.31 -22.71 25.75
CA GLN A 183 -25.44 -22.11 26.48
C GLN A 183 -26.30 -21.24 25.56
N TYR A 184 -25.67 -20.36 24.77
CA TYR A 184 -26.36 -19.49 23.84
C TYR A 184 -27.17 -20.28 22.79
N GLU A 185 -26.58 -21.35 22.24
CA GLU A 185 -27.24 -22.25 21.28
C GLU A 185 -28.48 -22.87 21.90
N GLN A 186 -28.41 -23.35 23.18
CA GLN A 186 -29.55 -23.95 23.90
C GLN A 186 -30.65 -22.94 24.26
N GLU A 187 -30.25 -21.70 24.62
CA GLU A 187 -31.23 -20.67 25.03
C GLU A 187 -31.98 -20.06 23.83
N HIS A 188 -31.33 -19.98 22.65
CA HIS A 188 -31.89 -19.27 21.51
C HIS A 188 -32.25 -20.15 20.32
N ASP A 189 -32.01 -21.46 20.39
CA ASP A 189 -32.28 -22.44 19.33
C ASP A 189 -31.63 -22.04 17.98
N VAL A 190 -30.39 -21.53 18.04
CA VAL A 190 -29.64 -21.05 16.89
C VAL A 190 -28.45 -21.97 16.63
N PRO A 191 -28.28 -22.51 15.40
CA PRO A 191 -27.19 -23.42 15.09
C PRO A 191 -25.80 -22.78 15.33
N ALA A 192 -24.84 -23.54 15.89
CA ALA A 192 -23.51 -23.09 16.20
C ALA A 192 -22.78 -22.42 14.98
N ILE A 193 -23.10 -22.87 13.75
CA ILE A 193 -22.52 -22.28 12.54
C ILE A 193 -23.02 -20.86 12.28
N GLU A 194 -24.25 -20.54 12.62
CA GLU A 194 -24.78 -19.18 12.49
C GLU A 194 -24.19 -18.26 13.54
N VAL A 195 -24.04 -18.76 14.77
CA VAL A 195 -23.31 -18.03 15.82
C VAL A 195 -21.86 -17.76 15.41
N ALA A 196 -21.17 -18.76 14.87
CA ALA A 196 -19.80 -18.59 14.34
C ALA A 196 -19.75 -17.53 13.23
N GLY A 197 -20.72 -17.50 12.31
CA GLY A 197 -20.84 -16.48 11.27
C GLY A 197 -21.03 -15.07 11.84
N ALA A 198 -21.87 -14.93 12.87
CA ALA A 198 -22.08 -13.66 13.57
C ALA A 198 -20.80 -13.18 14.27
N LEU A 199 -20.09 -14.08 14.96
CA LEU A 199 -18.80 -13.77 15.61
C LEU A 199 -17.73 -13.40 14.59
N ALA A 200 -17.66 -14.09 13.45
CA ALA A 200 -16.78 -13.75 12.35
C ALA A 200 -17.02 -12.32 11.84
N LYS A 201 -18.29 -11.93 11.71
CA LYS A 201 -18.70 -10.58 11.32
C LYS A 201 -18.33 -9.54 12.38
N LEU A 202 -18.54 -9.84 13.66
CA LEU A 202 -18.13 -8.97 14.77
C LEU A 202 -16.62 -8.77 14.81
N LEU A 203 -15.84 -9.84 14.60
CA LEU A 203 -14.36 -9.77 14.54
C LEU A 203 -13.87 -8.95 13.35
N GLN A 204 -14.56 -9.04 12.20
CA GLN A 204 -14.22 -8.29 10.98
C GLN A 204 -14.50 -6.79 11.12
N GLY A 205 -15.50 -6.41 11.92
CA GLY A 205 -15.94 -5.03 12.07
C GLY A 205 -16.64 -4.48 10.82
N ASP A 206 -16.60 -3.16 10.67
CA ASP A 206 -17.31 -2.44 9.60
C ASP A 206 -16.57 -2.49 8.23
N GLU A 207 -15.28 -2.82 8.23
CA GLU A 207 -14.53 -2.94 6.97
C GLU A 207 -14.88 -4.24 6.23
N PRO A 208 -15.20 -4.17 4.93
CA PRO A 208 -15.52 -5.38 4.16
C PRO A 208 -14.27 -6.27 4.04
N LEU A 209 -14.41 -7.56 4.34
CA LEU A 209 -13.36 -8.55 4.18
C LEU A 209 -12.86 -8.59 2.74
N LEU A 210 -13.76 -8.50 1.78
CA LEU A 210 -13.45 -8.60 0.36
C LEU A 210 -13.43 -7.22 -0.30
N LEU A 211 -12.47 -7.03 -1.21
CA LEU A 211 -12.46 -5.87 -2.09
C LEU A 211 -13.58 -6.02 -3.12
N THR A 212 -14.38 -4.99 -3.26
CA THR A 212 -15.30 -4.86 -4.39
C THR A 212 -14.55 -4.27 -5.58
N GLU A 213 -14.74 -4.82 -6.77
CA GLU A 213 -14.26 -4.17 -7.99
C GLU A 213 -14.91 -2.79 -8.11
N LYS A 214 -14.10 -1.74 -8.00
CA LYS A 214 -14.56 -0.43 -8.47
C LYS A 214 -14.82 -0.58 -9.97
N ALA A 215 -16.08 -0.46 -10.39
CA ALA A 215 -16.43 -0.48 -11.81
C ALA A 215 -15.45 0.44 -12.55
N LYS A 216 -14.72 -0.12 -13.52
CA LYS A 216 -13.87 0.69 -14.41
C LYS A 216 -14.78 1.77 -14.96
N PRO A 217 -14.41 3.07 -14.88
CA PRO A 217 -15.21 4.09 -15.53
C PRO A 217 -15.34 3.64 -16.99
N GLN A 218 -16.55 3.26 -17.40
CA GLN A 218 -16.82 2.93 -18.79
C GLN A 218 -16.32 4.13 -19.58
N ARG A 219 -15.29 3.92 -20.41
CA ARG A 219 -15.04 4.82 -21.53
C ARG A 219 -16.38 4.88 -22.25
N ARG A 220 -17.08 5.97 -22.12
CA ARG A 220 -18.20 6.26 -22.99
C ARG A 220 -17.60 6.29 -24.39
N ASP A 221 -17.72 5.18 -25.09
CA ASP A 221 -17.55 5.17 -26.55
C ASP A 221 -18.44 6.26 -27.06
N GLY A 222 -17.83 7.21 -27.73
CA GLY A 222 -18.53 8.36 -28.28
C GLY A 222 -19.61 7.90 -29.23
N GLY A 223 -20.84 7.86 -28.71
CA GLY A 223 -22.01 7.83 -29.55
C GLY A 223 -21.97 9.04 -30.47
N THR A 224 -21.90 8.81 -31.74
CA THR A 224 -22.09 9.79 -32.81
C THR A 224 -23.43 10.52 -32.63
N GLY A 225 -23.37 11.71 -32.10
CA GLY A 225 -24.52 12.61 -31.90
C GLY A 225 -24.11 14.03 -32.22
N ALA A 226 -24.45 14.46 -33.42
CA ALA A 226 -24.61 15.83 -33.91
C ALA A 226 -23.49 16.84 -33.60
N ALA A 227 -22.79 17.18 -34.67
CA ALA A 227 -21.91 18.32 -34.77
C ALA A 227 -22.59 19.62 -34.30
N ASN A 228 -21.99 20.22 -33.27
CA ASN A 228 -21.99 21.67 -33.14
C ASN A 228 -20.53 22.09 -33.03
N SER A 229 -20.04 22.63 -34.11
CA SER A 229 -18.72 23.23 -34.24
C SER A 229 -18.60 24.45 -33.35
N SER A 230 -18.08 24.27 -32.15
CA SER A 230 -17.47 25.35 -31.39
C SER A 230 -15.96 25.13 -31.39
N VAL A 231 -15.28 26.00 -32.04
CA VAL A 231 -13.85 26.10 -32.22
C VAL A 231 -13.15 25.95 -30.87
N GLY A 232 -12.31 24.92 -30.73
CA GLY A 232 -11.12 24.96 -29.88
C GLY A 232 -11.30 25.10 -28.36
N MET A 233 -12.42 24.71 -27.75
CA MET A 233 -12.52 24.71 -26.29
C MET A 233 -12.22 23.35 -25.67
N GLU A 234 -11.12 23.25 -24.94
CA GLU A 234 -10.81 22.09 -24.10
C GLU A 234 -11.47 22.25 -22.71
N ARG A 235 -12.06 21.16 -22.20
CA ARG A 235 -12.65 21.15 -20.86
C ARG A 235 -11.60 20.85 -19.82
N PHE A 236 -11.33 21.81 -18.94
CA PHE A 236 -10.50 21.64 -17.75
C PHE A 236 -11.39 21.52 -16.51
N ARG A 237 -11.08 20.56 -15.65
CA ARG A 237 -11.67 20.47 -14.30
C ARG A 237 -10.78 21.27 -13.36
N VAL A 238 -11.33 22.35 -12.78
CA VAL A 238 -10.64 23.19 -11.80
C VAL A 238 -11.23 22.87 -10.42
N GLU A 239 -10.39 22.35 -9.50
CA GLU A 239 -10.81 21.99 -8.13
C GLU A 239 -10.70 23.19 -7.17
N VAL A 240 -11.25 24.33 -7.57
CA VAL A 240 -11.39 25.52 -6.74
C VAL A 240 -12.86 25.94 -6.70
N GLY A 241 -13.38 26.24 -5.53
CA GLY A 241 -14.77 26.57 -5.30
C GLY A 241 -14.95 27.85 -4.48
N LYS A 242 -16.20 28.13 -4.09
CA LYS A 242 -16.56 29.30 -3.28
C LYS A 242 -15.77 29.47 -1.98
N MET A 243 -15.30 28.36 -1.40
CA MET A 243 -14.43 28.38 -0.20
C MET A 243 -13.06 29.04 -0.47
N HIS A 244 -12.59 29.05 -1.70
CA HIS A 244 -11.33 29.68 -2.11
C HIS A 244 -11.52 31.10 -2.65
N ARG A 245 -12.75 31.66 -2.56
CA ARG A 245 -13.14 32.98 -3.09
C ARG A 245 -12.85 33.15 -4.60
N VAL A 246 -12.86 32.06 -5.35
CA VAL A 246 -12.64 32.04 -6.80
C VAL A 246 -14.00 32.04 -7.49
N THR A 247 -14.24 33.05 -8.32
CA THR A 247 -15.45 33.19 -9.17
C THR A 247 -15.12 32.75 -10.61
N PRO A 248 -16.11 32.38 -11.43
CA PRO A 248 -15.90 32.06 -12.84
C PRO A 248 -15.09 33.11 -13.62
N GLY A 249 -15.24 34.38 -13.30
CA GLY A 249 -14.48 35.48 -13.91
C GLY A 249 -12.98 35.47 -13.58
N HIS A 250 -12.56 34.83 -12.47
CA HIS A 250 -11.13 34.68 -12.13
C HIS A 250 -10.47 33.52 -12.88
N ILE A 251 -11.26 32.62 -13.50
CA ILE A 251 -10.79 31.44 -14.20
C ILE A 251 -10.68 31.69 -15.69
N VAL A 252 -11.59 32.50 -16.22
CA VAL A 252 -11.63 32.87 -17.63
C VAL A 252 -10.84 34.17 -17.82
N GLY A 253 -9.55 34.12 -17.57
CA GLY A 253 -8.68 35.27 -17.57
C GLY A 253 -9.00 36.35 -18.61
N ALA A 254 -8.79 37.59 -18.22
CA ALA A 254 -8.94 38.76 -19.07
C ALA A 254 -8.01 38.73 -20.27
#